data_e0346b4d1f5289acaba455c1c35effcb
#
_entry.id   e0346b4d1f5289acaba455c1c35effcb
#
_cell.length_a   1.000
_cell.length_b   1.000
_cell.length_c   1.000
_cell.angle_alpha   90.00
_cell.angle_beta   90.00
_cell.angle_gamma   90.00
#
_symmetry.space_group_name_H-M   'P 1'
#
loop_
_entity.id
_entity.type
_entity.pdbx_description
1 polymer ?
#
loop_
_entity_poly.entity_id
_entity_poly.type
_entity_poly.pdbx_seq_one_letter_code
_entity_poly.pdbx_strand_id
1 'polypeptide(L)'
;MAKENKKLEKVIKDFFVSLGLDTSFELSEDEESISVSLETEDTGIVIGYHGETLEALQLILSLILAKEKGEFKRVSLEVGDYKKNREEWLEKLALDAKERALSSNKEVYLSDLKSWERRVVHLLLQDDKEVVSESTGEGRDRVLVVKPK
;
A
#
# COMPACT_ATOMS: atom_id res chain seq x y z
N MET A 1 -19.46 -3.08 22.54
CA MET A 1 -18.31 -3.68 21.82
C MET A 1 -18.74 -4.82 20.87
N ALA A 2 -19.25 -5.92 21.35
CA ALA A 2 -19.64 -7.05 20.48
C ALA A 2 -20.76 -6.72 19.47
N LYS A 3 -21.73 -5.89 19.84
CA LYS A 3 -22.81 -5.41 18.94
C LYS A 3 -22.29 -4.44 17.86
N GLU A 4 -21.34 -3.62 18.23
CA GLU A 4 -20.72 -2.64 17.34
C GLU A 4 -19.85 -3.33 16.29
N ASN A 5 -19.04 -4.30 16.71
CA ASN A 5 -18.24 -5.11 15.79
C ASN A 5 -19.12 -5.89 14.79
N LYS A 6 -20.23 -6.47 15.24
CA LYS A 6 -21.18 -7.15 14.35
C LYS A 6 -21.81 -6.21 13.31
N LYS A 7 -22.06 -4.96 13.69
CA LYS A 7 -22.57 -3.94 12.77
C LYS A 7 -21.52 -3.59 11.72
N LEU A 8 -20.28 -3.38 12.13
CA LEU A 8 -19.16 -3.11 11.22
C LEU A 8 -18.89 -4.29 10.28
N GLU A 9 -18.89 -5.52 10.81
CA GLU A 9 -18.73 -6.73 9.99
C GLU A 9 -19.81 -6.82 8.91
N LYS A 10 -21.06 -6.54 9.26
CA LYS A 10 -22.16 -6.53 8.29
C LYS A 10 -21.96 -5.47 7.20
N VAL A 11 -21.58 -4.27 7.58
CA VAL A 11 -21.34 -3.17 6.64
C VAL A 11 -20.21 -3.52 5.68
N ILE A 12 -19.11 -4.08 6.17
CA ILE A 12 -17.96 -4.51 5.36
C ILE A 12 -18.38 -5.63 4.41
N LYS A 13 -19.12 -6.62 4.89
CA LYS A 13 -19.61 -7.71 4.07
C LYS A 13 -20.53 -7.22 2.95
N ASP A 14 -21.49 -6.36 3.27
CA ASP A 14 -22.41 -5.79 2.30
C ASP A 14 -21.66 -4.96 1.23
N PHE A 15 -20.60 -4.25 1.63
CA PHE A 15 -19.75 -3.53 0.70
C PHE A 15 -19.09 -4.46 -0.33
N PHE A 16 -18.45 -5.53 0.09
CA PHE A 16 -17.81 -6.47 -0.83
C PHE A 16 -18.80 -7.24 -1.68
N VAL A 17 -19.94 -7.63 -1.11
CA VAL A 17 -21.03 -8.29 -1.86
C VAL A 17 -21.58 -7.36 -2.95
N SER A 18 -21.75 -6.07 -2.67
CA SER A 18 -22.20 -5.09 -3.66
C SER A 18 -21.25 -4.91 -4.84
N LEU A 19 -19.97 -5.20 -4.63
CA LEU A 19 -18.93 -5.20 -5.66
C LEU A 19 -18.87 -6.51 -6.45
N GLY A 20 -19.70 -7.51 -6.09
CA GLY A 20 -19.67 -8.83 -6.69
C GLY A 20 -18.47 -9.69 -6.29
N LEU A 21 -17.83 -9.37 -5.17
CA LEU A 21 -16.68 -10.10 -4.65
C LEU A 21 -17.10 -11.11 -3.59
N ASP A 22 -16.70 -12.36 -3.78
CA ASP A 22 -16.82 -13.41 -2.76
C ASP A 22 -15.57 -13.37 -1.87
N THR A 23 -15.78 -12.92 -0.64
CA THR A 23 -14.67 -12.67 0.28
C THR A 23 -15.02 -13.16 1.69
N SER A 24 -13.98 -13.59 2.41
CA SER A 24 -13.99 -13.68 3.86
C SER A 24 -12.99 -12.67 4.42
N PHE A 25 -13.20 -12.24 5.63
CA PHE A 25 -12.31 -11.27 6.26
C PHE A 25 -12.29 -11.40 7.77
N GLU A 26 -11.19 -10.93 8.36
CA GLU A 26 -11.04 -10.74 9.80
C GLU A 26 -10.99 -9.24 10.10
N LEU A 27 -11.70 -8.85 11.14
CA LEU A 27 -11.79 -7.46 11.60
C LEU A 27 -11.07 -7.33 12.94
N SER A 28 -10.17 -6.36 13.03
CA SER A 28 -9.52 -5.95 14.26
C SER A 28 -9.65 -4.44 14.41
N GLU A 29 -10.02 -3.98 15.59
CA GLU A 29 -10.20 -2.56 15.89
C GLU A 29 -9.43 -2.21 17.17
N ASP A 30 -8.69 -1.10 17.11
CA ASP A 30 -8.09 -0.43 18.27
C ASP A 30 -8.63 1.00 18.42
N GLU A 31 -8.03 1.80 19.29
CA GLU A 31 -8.49 3.16 19.55
C GLU A 31 -8.36 4.09 18.33
N GLU A 32 -7.38 3.88 17.48
CA GLU A 32 -7.04 4.79 16.37
C GLU A 32 -7.30 4.19 14.99
N SER A 33 -7.40 2.87 14.89
CA SER A 33 -7.43 2.17 13.60
C SER A 33 -8.38 0.99 13.55
N ILE A 34 -8.79 0.67 12.33
CA ILE A 34 -9.54 -0.54 11.98
C ILE A 34 -8.75 -1.29 10.93
N SER A 35 -8.40 -2.54 11.22
CA SER A 35 -7.70 -3.42 10.28
C SER A 35 -8.64 -4.48 9.74
N VAL A 36 -8.70 -4.61 8.44
CA VAL A 36 -9.49 -5.63 7.72
C VAL A 36 -8.54 -6.49 6.91
N SER A 37 -8.42 -7.76 7.29
CA SER A 37 -7.64 -8.75 6.54
C SER A 37 -8.60 -9.55 5.66
N LEU A 38 -8.50 -9.35 4.36
CA LEU A 38 -9.37 -9.94 3.35
C LEU A 38 -8.75 -11.20 2.77
N GLU A 39 -9.56 -12.25 2.67
CA GLU A 39 -9.23 -13.46 1.93
C GLU A 39 -10.20 -13.62 0.74
N THR A 40 -9.65 -13.78 -0.44
CA THR A 40 -10.42 -13.96 -1.67
C THR A 40 -9.59 -14.69 -2.71
N GLU A 41 -10.28 -15.42 -3.60
CA GLU A 41 -9.64 -15.99 -4.80
C GLU A 41 -9.39 -14.92 -5.87
N ASP A 42 -10.12 -13.82 -5.83
CA ASP A 42 -10.03 -12.68 -6.78
C ASP A 42 -8.95 -11.66 -6.38
N THR A 43 -7.81 -12.11 -5.87
CA THR A 43 -6.73 -11.24 -5.37
C THR A 43 -6.25 -10.24 -6.42
N GLY A 44 -6.09 -10.64 -7.67
CA GLY A 44 -5.65 -9.78 -8.75
C GLY A 44 -6.60 -8.61 -9.01
N ILE A 45 -7.91 -8.84 -8.94
CA ILE A 45 -8.94 -7.80 -9.12
C ILE A 45 -8.94 -6.83 -7.93
N VAL A 46 -8.86 -7.36 -6.72
CA VAL A 46 -8.90 -6.56 -5.48
C VAL A 46 -7.64 -5.72 -5.31
N ILE A 47 -6.50 -6.23 -5.68
CA ILE A 47 -5.22 -5.51 -5.61
C ILE A 47 -5.12 -4.51 -6.76
N GLY A 48 -5.40 -4.93 -7.98
CA GLY A 48 -5.26 -4.12 -9.19
C GLY A 48 -3.80 -3.83 -9.52
N TYR A 49 -3.59 -2.93 -10.47
CA TYR A 49 -2.24 -2.53 -10.90
C TYR A 49 -1.48 -1.84 -9.76
N HIS A 50 -0.39 -2.44 -9.33
CA HIS A 50 0.45 -1.93 -8.22
C HIS A 50 -0.33 -1.55 -6.95
N GLY A 51 -1.45 -2.25 -6.68
CA GLY A 51 -2.29 -2.00 -5.51
C GLY A 51 -3.20 -0.77 -5.62
N GLU A 52 -3.40 -0.19 -6.80
CA GLU A 52 -4.27 0.98 -7.00
C GLU A 52 -5.72 0.70 -6.61
N THR A 53 -6.25 -0.47 -7.00
CA THR A 53 -7.60 -0.88 -6.63
C THR A 53 -7.73 -1.08 -5.14
N LEU A 54 -6.75 -1.71 -4.51
CA LEU A 54 -6.71 -1.93 -3.07
C LEU A 54 -6.74 -0.59 -2.30
N GLU A 55 -5.96 0.39 -2.72
CA GLU A 55 -5.98 1.73 -2.11
C GLU A 55 -7.33 2.43 -2.28
N ALA A 56 -7.94 2.32 -3.47
CA ALA A 56 -9.26 2.88 -3.72
C ALA A 56 -10.32 2.23 -2.84
N LEU A 57 -10.32 0.90 -2.72
CA LEU A 57 -11.22 0.17 -1.84
C LEU A 57 -11.02 0.56 -0.38
N GLN A 58 -9.78 0.69 0.06
CA GLN A 58 -9.44 1.13 1.41
C GLN A 58 -10.00 2.52 1.70
N LEU A 59 -9.85 3.45 0.77
CA LEU A 59 -10.38 4.81 0.92
C LEU A 59 -11.91 4.81 1.04
N ILE A 60 -12.59 4.11 0.13
CA ILE A 60 -14.06 4.05 0.15
C ILE A 60 -14.54 3.38 1.44
N LEU A 61 -13.92 2.29 1.84
CA LEU A 61 -14.27 1.58 3.07
C LEU A 61 -14.06 2.46 4.30
N SER A 62 -13.00 3.26 4.34
CA SER A 62 -12.74 4.20 5.43
C SER A 62 -13.85 5.26 5.56
N LEU A 63 -14.36 5.75 4.44
CA LEU A 63 -15.48 6.70 4.42
C LEU A 63 -16.79 6.07 4.89
N ILE A 64 -17.07 4.85 4.46
CA ILE A 64 -18.27 4.10 4.88
C ILE A 64 -18.22 3.84 6.39
N LEU A 65 -17.11 3.35 6.90
CA LEU A 65 -16.96 3.05 8.32
C LEU A 65 -16.97 4.32 9.20
N ALA A 66 -16.38 5.41 8.73
CA ALA A 66 -16.45 6.70 9.41
C ALA A 66 -17.90 7.19 9.53
N LYS A 67 -18.71 7.04 8.49
CA LYS A 67 -20.13 7.39 8.50
C LYS A 67 -20.93 6.52 9.48
N GLU A 68 -20.67 5.22 9.50
CA GLU A 68 -21.35 4.28 10.40
C GLU A 68 -21.01 4.50 11.87
N LYS A 69 -19.75 4.81 12.18
CA LYS A 69 -19.30 5.05 13.55
C LYS A 69 -19.57 6.47 14.04
N GLY A 70 -19.75 7.43 13.15
CA GLY A 70 -19.82 8.85 13.50
C GLY A 70 -18.46 9.47 13.85
N GLU A 71 -17.38 8.75 13.69
CA GLU A 71 -16.00 9.21 13.90
C GLU A 71 -15.07 8.63 12.84
N PHE A 72 -14.01 9.37 12.53
CA PHE A 72 -12.98 8.88 11.60
C PHE A 72 -11.93 8.04 12.33
N LYS A 73 -11.69 6.83 11.82
CA LYS A 73 -10.54 6.00 12.19
C LYS A 73 -9.77 5.63 10.93
N ARG A 74 -8.47 5.46 11.07
CA ARG A 74 -7.65 4.95 9.98
C ARG A 74 -8.06 3.51 9.66
N VAL A 75 -8.37 3.24 8.40
CA VAL A 75 -8.69 1.89 7.94
C VAL A 75 -7.52 1.33 7.14
N SER A 76 -7.09 0.13 7.48
CA SER A 76 -6.10 -0.64 6.74
C SER A 76 -6.78 -1.86 6.15
N LEU A 77 -6.75 -1.99 4.84
CA LEU A 77 -7.26 -3.15 4.10
C LEU A 77 -6.07 -3.96 3.58
N GLU A 78 -5.95 -5.18 4.05
CA GLU A 78 -4.89 -6.11 3.66
C GLU A 78 -5.48 -7.28 2.89
N VAL A 79 -4.78 -7.75 1.87
CA VAL A 79 -5.19 -8.89 1.04
C VAL A 79 -4.03 -9.89 0.98
N GLY A 80 -4.19 -11.00 1.70
CA GLY A 80 -3.14 -12.01 1.82
C GLY A 80 -1.81 -11.38 2.25
N ASP A 81 -0.73 -11.81 1.62
CA ASP A 81 0.63 -11.30 1.88
C ASP A 81 1.06 -10.19 0.90
N TYR A 82 0.14 -9.55 0.21
CA TYR A 82 0.48 -8.58 -0.85
C TYR A 82 1.41 -7.46 -0.36
N LYS A 83 1.11 -6.84 0.76
CA LYS A 83 1.93 -5.73 1.30
C LYS A 83 3.35 -6.17 1.61
N LYS A 84 3.49 -7.32 2.26
CA LYS A 84 4.79 -7.92 2.57
C LYS A 84 5.58 -8.26 1.31
N ASN A 85 4.93 -8.90 0.33
CA ASN A 85 5.54 -9.23 -0.95
C ASN A 85 5.96 -7.98 -1.72
N ARG A 86 5.16 -6.92 -1.66
CA ARG A 86 5.47 -5.64 -2.30
C ARG A 86 6.67 -4.96 -1.64
N GLU A 87 6.74 -4.98 -0.31
CA GLU A 87 7.90 -4.44 0.43
C GLU A 87 9.18 -5.21 0.08
N GLU A 88 9.15 -6.53 0.01
CA GLU A 88 10.28 -7.36 -0.42
C GLU A 88 10.70 -7.03 -1.85
N TRP A 89 9.76 -6.81 -2.74
CA TRP A 89 10.03 -6.39 -4.11
C TRP A 89 10.72 -5.01 -4.16
N LEU A 90 10.28 -4.07 -3.31
CA LEU A 90 10.90 -2.74 -3.20
C LEU A 90 12.34 -2.82 -2.66
N GLU A 91 12.62 -3.72 -1.74
CA GLU A 91 14.00 -3.97 -1.26
C GLU A 91 14.90 -4.44 -2.41
N LYS A 92 14.44 -5.39 -3.20
CA LYS A 92 15.17 -5.87 -4.38
C LYS A 92 15.36 -4.77 -5.42
N LEU A 93 14.34 -3.95 -5.64
CA LEU A 93 14.41 -2.81 -6.54
C LEU A 93 15.45 -1.79 -6.09
N ALA A 94 15.52 -1.48 -4.79
CA ALA A 94 16.51 -0.58 -4.23
C ALA A 94 17.95 -1.09 -4.44
N LEU A 95 18.19 -2.37 -4.19
CA LEU A 95 19.50 -3.00 -4.41
C LEU A 95 19.89 -3.01 -5.89
N ASP A 96 18.96 -3.37 -6.77
CA ASP A 96 19.18 -3.36 -8.22
C ASP A 96 19.52 -1.95 -8.72
N ALA A 97 18.77 -0.95 -8.28
CA ALA A 97 19.00 0.44 -8.65
C ALA A 97 20.37 0.92 -8.19
N LYS A 98 20.79 0.56 -6.97
CA LYS A 98 22.13 0.84 -6.45
C LYS A 98 23.22 0.22 -7.33
N GLU A 99 23.11 -1.08 -7.62
CA GLU A 99 24.08 -1.79 -8.45
C GLU A 99 24.19 -1.18 -9.85
N ARG A 100 23.06 -0.86 -10.46
CA ARG A 100 23.00 -0.23 -11.79
C ARG A 100 23.62 1.16 -11.79
N ALA A 101 23.35 1.98 -10.78
CA ALA A 101 23.93 3.32 -10.65
C ALA A 101 25.45 3.25 -10.51
N LEU A 102 25.94 2.35 -9.67
CA LEU A 102 27.39 2.18 -9.45
C LEU A 102 28.11 1.60 -10.68
N SER A 103 27.53 0.58 -11.31
CA SER A 103 28.16 -0.07 -12.47
C SER A 103 28.18 0.81 -13.71
N SER A 104 27.15 1.61 -13.93
CA SER A 104 27.05 2.53 -15.07
C SER A 104 27.65 3.91 -14.79
N ASN A 105 27.87 4.24 -13.52
CA ASN A 105 28.22 5.57 -13.02
C ASN A 105 27.24 6.66 -13.53
N LYS A 106 25.96 6.32 -13.58
CA LYS A 106 24.88 7.18 -14.07
C LYS A 106 23.69 7.16 -13.11
N GLU A 107 22.82 8.13 -13.26
CA GLU A 107 21.56 8.18 -12.56
C GLU A 107 20.61 7.07 -13.04
N VAL A 108 19.91 6.46 -12.09
CA VAL A 108 18.85 5.46 -12.35
C VAL A 108 17.52 6.06 -11.91
N TYR A 109 16.55 6.04 -12.82
CA TYR A 109 15.22 6.59 -12.59
C TYR A 109 14.24 5.47 -12.27
N LEU A 110 13.59 5.55 -11.11
CA LEU A 110 12.55 4.62 -10.68
C LEU A 110 11.20 5.30 -10.85
N SER A 111 10.48 4.93 -11.89
CA SER A 111 9.14 5.42 -12.22
C SER A 111 8.05 4.49 -11.69
N ASP A 112 6.78 4.94 -11.78
CA ASP A 112 5.59 4.17 -11.38
C ASP A 112 5.58 3.70 -9.92
N LEU A 113 6.26 4.44 -9.05
CA LEU A 113 6.23 4.20 -7.62
C LEU A 113 5.24 5.17 -6.94
N LYS A 114 4.46 4.64 -6.01
CA LYS A 114 3.60 5.44 -5.16
C LYS A 114 4.42 6.23 -4.14
N SER A 115 3.83 7.24 -3.53
CA SER A 115 4.52 8.07 -2.53
C SER A 115 5.14 7.24 -1.40
N TRP A 116 4.39 6.29 -0.87
CA TRP A 116 4.88 5.43 0.20
C TRP A 116 5.99 4.47 -0.28
N GLU A 117 5.90 4.00 -1.52
CA GLU A 117 6.92 3.14 -2.13
C GLU A 117 8.24 3.90 -2.35
N ARG A 118 8.17 5.13 -2.84
CA ARG A 118 9.35 5.99 -2.95
C ARG A 118 9.99 6.23 -1.58
N ARG A 119 9.17 6.43 -0.57
CA ARG A 119 9.66 6.60 0.81
C ARG A 119 10.37 5.35 1.32
N VAL A 120 9.82 4.17 1.08
CA VAL A 120 10.46 2.88 1.46
C VAL A 120 11.84 2.77 0.82
N VAL A 121 11.95 2.96 -0.49
CA VAL A 121 13.22 2.88 -1.22
C VAL A 121 14.21 3.95 -0.72
N HIS A 122 13.74 5.18 -0.53
CA HIS A 122 14.57 6.27 -0.01
C HIS A 122 15.13 5.95 1.39
N LEU A 123 14.31 5.43 2.29
CA LEU A 123 14.75 5.03 3.63
C LEU A 123 15.77 3.90 3.61
N LEU A 124 15.63 2.95 2.68
CA LEU A 124 16.61 1.87 2.50
C LEU A 124 17.97 2.36 2.04
N LEU A 125 18.02 3.46 1.29
CA LEU A 125 19.24 4.02 0.71
C LEU A 125 19.77 5.26 1.42
N GLN A 126 19.05 5.80 2.41
CA GLN A 126 19.39 7.08 3.04
C GLN A 126 20.77 7.10 3.73
N ASP A 127 21.16 5.98 4.32
CA ASP A 127 22.43 5.82 5.03
C ASP A 127 23.52 5.14 4.18
N ASP A 128 23.22 4.95 2.89
CA ASP A 128 24.18 4.33 1.98
C ASP A 128 25.39 5.23 1.74
N LYS A 129 26.57 4.63 1.72
CA LYS A 129 27.83 5.37 1.56
C LYS A 129 28.18 5.65 0.10
N GLU A 130 27.60 4.94 -0.83
CA GLU A 130 27.98 4.94 -2.24
C GLU A 130 26.97 5.62 -3.15
N VAL A 131 25.70 5.65 -2.75
CA VAL A 131 24.62 6.24 -3.54
C VAL A 131 23.76 7.22 -2.75
N VAL A 132 23.09 8.10 -3.47
CA VAL A 132 22.10 9.06 -2.97
C VAL A 132 20.79 8.83 -3.72
N SER A 133 19.67 8.94 -3.02
CA SER A 133 18.34 8.92 -3.64
C SER A 133 17.61 10.23 -3.43
N GLU A 134 16.98 10.74 -4.47
CA GLU A 134 16.21 11.98 -4.48
C GLU A 134 14.92 11.80 -5.26
N SER A 135 13.82 12.30 -4.72
CA SER A 135 12.53 12.34 -5.43
C SER A 135 12.41 13.63 -6.22
N THR A 136 12.07 13.54 -7.49
CA THR A 136 11.93 14.71 -8.39
C THR A 136 10.67 14.60 -9.26
N GLY A 137 10.16 15.73 -9.71
CA GLY A 137 8.93 15.81 -10.50
C GLY A 137 7.69 16.00 -9.65
N GLU A 138 6.54 16.01 -10.31
CA GLU A 138 5.23 16.23 -9.67
C GLU A 138 4.20 15.21 -10.14
N GLY A 139 3.21 14.94 -9.29
CA GLY A 139 2.08 14.08 -9.60
C GLY A 139 2.50 12.67 -10.04
N ARG A 140 1.91 12.21 -11.13
CA ARG A 140 2.18 10.87 -11.68
C ARG A 140 3.56 10.74 -12.32
N ASP A 141 4.15 11.85 -12.72
CA ASP A 141 5.49 11.89 -13.35
C ASP A 141 6.62 11.97 -12.32
N ARG A 142 6.28 11.98 -11.04
CA ARG A 142 7.27 12.00 -9.98
C ARG A 142 8.04 10.69 -9.93
N VAL A 143 9.37 10.80 -9.96
CA VAL A 143 10.29 9.67 -9.97
C VAL A 143 11.25 9.75 -8.79
N LEU A 144 11.80 8.60 -8.40
CA LEU A 144 12.92 8.51 -7.50
C LEU A 144 14.19 8.31 -8.32
N VAL A 145 15.19 9.16 -8.08
CA VAL A 145 16.46 9.09 -8.79
C VAL A 145 17.52 8.54 -7.81
N VAL A 146 18.19 7.47 -8.21
CA VAL A 146 19.32 6.89 -7.49
C VAL A 146 20.59 7.20 -8.27
N LYS A 147 21.54 7.86 -7.65
CA LYS A 147 22.79 8.26 -8.30
C LYS A 147 24.00 7.96 -7.43
N PRO A 148 25.18 7.70 -8.02
CA PRO A 148 26.42 7.58 -7.27
C PRO A 148 26.75 8.89 -6.54
N LYS A 149 27.37 8.78 -5.37
CA LYS A 149 27.88 9.93 -4.62
C LYS A 149 29.09 10.55 -5.28
#